data_6175bc5108a748e15d832ea5139a9d66
#
_entry.id   6175bc5108a748e15d832ea5139a9d66
#
_cell.length_a   1.000
_cell.length_b   1.000
_cell.length_c   1.000
_cell.angle_alpha   90.00
_cell.angle_beta   90.00
_cell.angle_gamma   90.00
#
_symmetry.space_group_name_H-M   'P 1'
#
loop_
_entity.id
_entity.type
_entity.pdbx_description
1 polymer ?
#
loop_
_entity_poly.entity_id
_entity_poly.type
_entity_poly.pdbx_seq_one_letter_code
_entity_poly.pdbx_strand_id
1 'polypeptide(L)'
;MKEDVDVVYVLTPNNAHAPVSIAAMKAGKHVMCEKPMAKTYAEAKEMVKTAKETGKILTIGYQNRYRADSQYLKSACEADELGEIYYAKAHAIRRRAVPTWGVFIDEEKQGGGPLIDIGTHALDLTLWMMNNYEPASVTGSTYRKLADQTQTGNAWGDWDPKKFTVEDSAFGFIKMKNGATIVLE
;
A
#
# COMPACT_ATOMS: atom_id res chain seq x y z
N MET A 1 -15.93 -15.42 17.04
CA MET A 1 -16.06 -15.72 15.58
C MET A 1 -16.87 -16.98 15.42
N LYS A 2 -17.62 -17.15 14.31
CA LYS A 2 -18.34 -18.38 14.04
C LYS A 2 -17.37 -19.54 13.86
N GLU A 3 -17.70 -20.72 14.38
CA GLU A 3 -16.82 -21.89 14.39
C GLU A 3 -16.55 -22.47 12.99
N ASP A 4 -17.47 -22.27 12.06
CA ASP A 4 -17.46 -22.81 10.70
C ASP A 4 -16.75 -21.94 9.63
N VAL A 5 -15.98 -20.93 10.05
CA VAL A 5 -15.23 -20.05 9.15
C VAL A 5 -13.74 -20.37 9.22
N ASP A 6 -13.10 -20.69 8.11
CA ASP A 6 -11.67 -20.99 8.00
C ASP A 6 -10.82 -19.76 7.66
N VAL A 7 -11.38 -18.84 6.90
CA VAL A 7 -10.69 -17.64 6.38
C VAL A 7 -11.49 -16.38 6.71
N VAL A 8 -10.79 -15.34 7.16
CA VAL A 8 -11.35 -14.01 7.38
C VAL A 8 -10.75 -13.06 6.34
N TYR A 9 -11.61 -12.37 5.59
CA TYR A 9 -11.19 -11.29 4.71
C TYR A 9 -11.41 -9.95 5.41
N VAL A 10 -10.32 -9.22 5.68
CA VAL A 10 -10.33 -7.93 6.40
C VAL A 10 -10.42 -6.80 5.38
N LEU A 11 -11.59 -6.15 5.33
CA LEU A 11 -11.97 -5.08 4.40
C LEU A 11 -12.28 -3.76 5.14
N THR A 12 -11.72 -3.60 6.30
CA THR A 12 -11.96 -2.46 7.20
C THR A 12 -11.12 -1.24 6.80
N PRO A 13 -11.30 -0.06 7.42
CA PRO A 13 -10.31 1.01 7.37
C PRO A 13 -8.93 0.56 7.86
N ASN A 14 -7.86 1.23 7.40
CA ASN A 14 -6.48 0.80 7.62
C ASN A 14 -6.11 0.65 9.11
N ASN A 15 -6.66 1.50 9.98
CA ASN A 15 -6.41 1.43 11.43
C ASN A 15 -6.96 0.15 12.09
N ALA A 16 -7.86 -0.56 11.43
CA ALA A 16 -8.42 -1.80 11.94
C ALA A 16 -7.78 -3.07 11.32
N HIS A 17 -6.93 -2.92 10.29
CA HIS A 17 -6.27 -4.05 9.63
C HIS A 17 -5.50 -4.93 10.61
N ALA A 18 -4.58 -4.34 11.38
CA ALA A 18 -3.76 -5.09 12.31
C ALA A 18 -4.56 -5.72 13.46
N PRO A 19 -5.37 -4.99 14.25
CA PRO A 19 -6.07 -5.58 15.36
C PRO A 19 -7.06 -6.69 14.94
N VAL A 20 -7.77 -6.52 13.81
CA VAL A 20 -8.72 -7.53 13.31
C VAL A 20 -7.99 -8.76 12.79
N SER A 21 -6.92 -8.58 12.02
CA SER A 21 -6.11 -9.69 11.49
C SER A 21 -5.47 -10.52 12.60
N ILE A 22 -4.88 -9.86 13.59
CA ILE A 22 -4.28 -10.50 14.76
C ILE A 22 -5.31 -11.30 15.55
N ALA A 23 -6.47 -10.70 15.81
CA ALA A 23 -7.54 -11.39 16.53
C ALA A 23 -8.06 -12.62 15.76
N ALA A 24 -8.18 -12.51 14.43
CA ALA A 24 -8.61 -13.63 13.59
C ALA A 24 -7.59 -14.78 13.61
N MET A 25 -6.28 -14.49 13.46
CA MET A 25 -5.24 -15.51 13.50
C MET A 25 -5.14 -16.18 14.87
N LYS A 26 -5.24 -15.43 15.96
CA LYS A 26 -5.29 -15.97 17.33
C LYS A 26 -6.52 -16.85 17.58
N ALA A 27 -7.63 -16.59 16.88
CA ALA A 27 -8.82 -17.45 16.89
C ALA A 27 -8.72 -18.64 15.90
N GLY A 28 -7.54 -18.92 15.37
CA GLY A 28 -7.27 -20.08 14.52
C GLY A 28 -7.70 -19.93 13.06
N LYS A 29 -7.96 -18.71 12.57
CA LYS A 29 -8.42 -18.46 11.20
C LYS A 29 -7.26 -17.97 10.33
N HIS A 30 -7.27 -18.33 9.03
CA HIS A 30 -6.41 -17.71 8.03
C HIS A 30 -6.92 -16.29 7.71
N VAL A 31 -6.05 -15.41 7.25
CA VAL A 31 -6.41 -14.01 7.00
C VAL A 31 -5.94 -13.58 5.60
N MET A 32 -6.87 -13.00 4.85
CA MET A 32 -6.58 -12.10 3.76
C MET A 32 -6.93 -10.68 4.22
N CYS A 33 -5.96 -9.78 4.22
CA CYS A 33 -6.15 -8.39 4.62
C CYS A 33 -5.97 -7.49 3.40
N GLU A 34 -6.85 -6.47 3.25
CA GLU A 34 -6.67 -5.44 2.24
C GLU A 34 -5.37 -4.66 2.48
N LYS A 35 -4.89 -4.06 1.41
CA LYS A 35 -3.76 -3.13 1.45
C LYS A 35 -4.19 -1.78 2.07
N PRO A 36 -3.28 -1.06 2.70
CA PRO A 36 -1.93 -1.46 3.13
C PRO A 36 -2.01 -2.52 4.23
N MET A 37 -0.95 -3.26 4.45
CA MET A 37 -0.91 -4.29 5.51
C MET A 37 -1.34 -3.74 6.87
N ALA A 38 -0.85 -2.55 7.24
CA ALA A 38 -1.17 -1.84 8.47
C ALA A 38 -0.87 -0.35 8.32
N LYS A 39 -1.29 0.47 9.27
CA LYS A 39 -0.93 1.91 9.33
C LYS A 39 0.54 2.14 9.61
N THR A 40 1.15 1.29 10.43
CA THR A 40 2.52 1.46 10.92
C THR A 40 3.35 0.20 10.73
N TYR A 41 4.67 0.40 10.65
CA TYR A 41 5.63 -0.70 10.60
C TYR A 41 5.55 -1.61 11.85
N ALA A 42 5.33 -1.04 13.03
CA ALA A 42 5.19 -1.78 14.27
C ALA A 42 3.99 -2.75 14.23
N GLU A 43 2.84 -2.25 13.77
CA GLU A 43 1.63 -3.06 13.58
C GLU A 43 1.85 -4.18 12.55
N ALA A 44 2.47 -3.86 11.41
CA ALA A 44 2.78 -4.86 10.38
C ALA A 44 3.71 -5.97 10.91
N LYS A 45 4.73 -5.61 11.71
CA LYS A 45 5.60 -6.60 12.38
C LYS A 45 4.82 -7.51 13.32
N GLU A 46 3.88 -6.97 14.09
CA GLU A 46 3.09 -7.79 15.02
C GLU A 46 2.14 -8.73 14.26
N MET A 47 1.59 -8.30 13.11
CA MET A 47 0.81 -9.19 12.23
C MET A 47 1.66 -10.37 11.74
N VAL A 48 2.88 -10.11 11.24
CA VAL A 48 3.80 -11.16 10.76
C VAL A 48 4.21 -12.10 11.90
N LYS A 49 4.50 -11.54 13.07
CA LYS A 49 4.83 -12.32 14.27
C LYS A 49 3.68 -13.23 14.65
N THR A 50 2.45 -12.70 14.72
CA THR A 50 1.25 -13.49 15.06
C THR A 50 1.00 -14.59 14.03
N ALA A 51 1.17 -14.33 12.74
CA ALA A 51 1.04 -15.35 11.70
C ALA A 51 2.01 -16.52 11.93
N LYS A 52 3.27 -16.22 12.25
CA LYS A 52 4.29 -17.25 12.57
C LYS A 52 3.95 -18.03 13.85
N GLU A 53 3.55 -17.35 14.91
CA GLU A 53 3.22 -17.97 16.21
C GLU A 53 1.99 -18.87 16.14
N THR A 54 0.99 -18.49 15.34
CA THR A 54 -0.27 -19.25 15.18
C THR A 54 -0.22 -20.29 14.06
N GLY A 55 0.80 -20.26 13.21
CA GLY A 55 0.91 -21.11 12.00
C GLY A 55 -0.19 -20.79 10.97
N LYS A 56 -0.81 -19.60 11.03
CA LYS A 56 -1.88 -19.20 10.10
C LYS A 56 -1.34 -18.44 8.92
N ILE A 57 -1.97 -18.60 7.78
CA ILE A 57 -1.65 -17.85 6.55
C ILE A 57 -2.17 -16.42 6.73
N LEU A 58 -1.26 -15.47 6.49
CA LEU A 58 -1.57 -14.06 6.33
C LEU A 58 -1.17 -13.64 4.93
N THR A 59 -2.11 -13.13 4.15
CA THR A 59 -1.84 -12.54 2.83
C THR A 59 -2.40 -11.13 2.75
N ILE A 60 -1.77 -10.30 1.94
CA ILE A 60 -2.17 -8.89 1.75
C ILE A 60 -2.66 -8.69 0.32
N GLY A 61 -3.75 -7.94 0.17
CA GLY A 61 -4.48 -7.72 -1.06
C GLY A 61 -3.79 -6.82 -2.09
N TYR A 62 -2.55 -7.14 -2.48
CA TYR A 62 -1.87 -6.46 -3.58
C TYR A 62 -2.33 -7.04 -4.93
N GLN A 63 -3.61 -6.82 -5.26
CA GLN A 63 -4.28 -7.41 -6.43
C GLN A 63 -3.64 -7.06 -7.78
N ASN A 64 -2.93 -5.93 -7.86
CA ASN A 64 -2.25 -5.51 -9.10
C ASN A 64 -1.18 -6.51 -9.57
N ARG A 65 -0.62 -7.32 -8.67
CA ARG A 65 0.30 -8.41 -9.03
C ARG A 65 -0.37 -9.50 -9.88
N TYR A 66 -1.69 -9.66 -9.80
CA TYR A 66 -2.45 -10.71 -10.48
C TYR A 66 -3.08 -10.25 -11.79
N ARG A 67 -2.82 -9.04 -12.25
CA ARG A 67 -3.23 -8.56 -13.56
C ARG A 67 -2.40 -9.27 -14.65
N ALA A 68 -3.01 -9.52 -15.80
CA ALA A 68 -2.34 -10.21 -16.91
C ALA A 68 -1.09 -9.45 -17.40
N ASP A 69 -1.15 -8.13 -17.51
CA ASP A 69 -0.04 -7.26 -17.86
C ASP A 69 1.10 -7.30 -16.82
N SER A 70 0.76 -7.31 -15.54
CA SER A 70 1.73 -7.41 -14.45
C SER A 70 2.42 -8.78 -14.43
N GLN A 71 1.67 -9.86 -14.63
CA GLN A 71 2.21 -11.21 -14.69
C GLN A 71 3.14 -11.40 -15.90
N TYR A 72 2.75 -10.86 -17.07
CA TYR A 72 3.60 -10.89 -18.26
C TYR A 72 4.92 -10.15 -18.04
N LEU A 73 4.86 -8.92 -17.53
CA LEU A 73 6.07 -8.13 -17.23
C LEU A 73 6.94 -8.82 -16.19
N LYS A 74 6.34 -9.42 -15.16
CA LYS A 74 7.08 -10.17 -14.15
C LYS A 74 7.82 -11.36 -14.75
N SER A 75 7.18 -12.11 -15.65
CA SER A 75 7.84 -13.24 -16.33
C SER A 75 9.01 -12.78 -17.21
N ALA A 76 8.90 -11.65 -17.89
CA ALA A 76 9.99 -11.06 -18.67
C ALA A 76 11.18 -10.63 -17.77
N CYS A 77 10.88 -10.04 -16.60
CA CYS A 77 11.92 -9.71 -15.61
C CYS A 77 12.62 -10.97 -15.07
N GLU A 78 11.88 -12.06 -14.82
CA GLU A 78 12.42 -13.33 -14.33
C GLU A 78 13.21 -14.10 -15.40
N ALA A 79 12.84 -13.94 -16.67
CA ALA A 79 13.57 -14.48 -17.80
C ALA A 79 14.81 -13.67 -18.20
N ASP A 80 15.14 -12.60 -17.46
CA ASP A 80 16.27 -11.70 -17.71
C ASP A 80 16.20 -10.96 -19.07
N GLU A 81 14.99 -10.83 -19.64
CA GLU A 81 14.78 -10.14 -20.91
C GLU A 81 15.13 -8.64 -20.86
N LEU A 82 15.06 -8.05 -19.65
CA LEU A 82 15.40 -6.63 -19.41
C LEU A 82 16.83 -6.43 -18.89
N GLY A 83 17.55 -7.53 -18.64
CA GLY A 83 18.87 -7.48 -18.00
C GLY A 83 18.81 -6.89 -16.58
N GLU A 84 19.90 -6.27 -16.14
CA GLU A 84 19.98 -5.66 -14.81
C GLU A 84 19.04 -4.44 -14.68
N ILE A 85 18.04 -4.55 -13.82
CA ILE A 85 17.11 -3.45 -13.53
C ILE A 85 17.76 -2.53 -12.48
N TYR A 86 18.41 -1.49 -12.93
CA TYR A 86 19.10 -0.52 -12.08
C TYR A 86 18.29 0.75 -11.80
N TYR A 87 17.16 0.94 -12.50
CA TYR A 87 16.30 2.11 -12.34
C TYR A 87 14.83 1.74 -12.55
N ALA A 88 13.96 2.28 -11.71
CA ALA A 88 12.52 2.16 -11.87
C ALA A 88 11.78 3.43 -11.46
N LYS A 89 10.61 3.64 -12.04
CA LYS A 89 9.64 4.65 -11.60
C LYS A 89 8.38 3.99 -11.09
N ALA A 90 8.04 4.26 -9.85
CA ALA A 90 6.78 3.87 -9.23
C ALA A 90 5.78 5.02 -9.33
N HIS A 91 4.93 5.01 -10.36
CA HIS A 91 3.98 6.08 -10.64
C HIS A 91 2.59 5.79 -10.09
N ALA A 92 2.05 6.73 -9.32
CA ALA A 92 0.68 6.69 -8.81
C ALA A 92 -0.02 8.04 -8.98
N ILE A 93 0.15 8.66 -10.14
CA ILE A 93 -0.32 10.02 -10.44
C ILE A 93 -1.75 10.00 -10.98
N ARG A 94 -2.60 10.81 -10.38
CA ARG A 94 -3.96 11.05 -10.85
C ARG A 94 -4.15 12.54 -11.14
N ARG A 95 -4.73 12.85 -12.30
CA ARG A 95 -4.95 14.26 -12.69
C ARG A 95 -5.99 14.96 -11.79
N ARG A 96 -7.14 14.30 -11.51
CA ARG A 96 -8.29 14.88 -10.80
C ARG A 96 -9.10 13.77 -10.11
N ALA A 97 -8.48 13.00 -9.26
CA ALA A 97 -9.13 11.85 -8.67
C ALA A 97 -8.66 11.63 -7.21
N VAL A 98 -9.03 12.59 -6.35
CA VAL A 98 -8.94 12.43 -4.90
C VAL A 98 -10.13 11.61 -4.43
N PRO A 99 -9.94 10.48 -3.74
CA PRO A 99 -11.04 9.70 -3.20
C PRO A 99 -11.71 10.48 -2.05
N THR A 100 -12.98 10.82 -2.25
CA THR A 100 -13.76 11.63 -1.29
C THR A 100 -14.77 10.82 -0.49
N TRP A 101 -14.89 9.52 -0.78
CA TRP A 101 -15.76 8.62 -0.04
C TRP A 101 -15.03 7.93 1.12
N GLY A 102 -15.81 7.35 2.03
CA GLY A 102 -15.28 6.57 3.15
C GLY A 102 -14.39 7.41 4.07
N VAL A 103 -13.15 6.95 4.27
CA VAL A 103 -12.19 7.56 5.22
C VAL A 103 -10.86 7.95 4.58
N PHE A 104 -10.78 8.00 3.24
CA PHE A 104 -9.52 8.21 2.51
C PHE A 104 -8.81 9.53 2.81
N ILE A 105 -9.52 10.56 3.26
CA ILE A 105 -8.98 11.87 3.61
C ILE A 105 -8.79 12.07 5.14
N ASP A 106 -8.98 11.01 5.92
CA ASP A 106 -8.90 11.00 7.40
C ASP A 106 -7.61 10.30 7.84
N GLU A 107 -6.62 11.07 8.31
CA GLU A 107 -5.30 10.56 8.72
C GLU A 107 -5.39 9.56 9.88
N GLU A 108 -6.29 9.78 10.84
CA GLU A 108 -6.43 8.89 11.99
C GLU A 108 -6.80 7.46 11.56
N LYS A 109 -7.67 7.33 10.56
CA LYS A 109 -8.13 6.04 10.07
C LYS A 109 -7.25 5.44 9.00
N GLN A 110 -6.68 6.27 8.12
CA GLN A 110 -5.88 5.82 6.98
C GLN A 110 -4.38 5.73 7.28
N GLY A 111 -3.85 6.59 8.15
CA GLY A 111 -2.42 6.69 8.44
C GLY A 111 -1.62 7.52 7.45
N GLY A 112 -2.28 8.11 6.45
CA GLY A 112 -1.72 8.98 5.42
C GLY A 112 -2.61 9.05 4.19
N GLY A 113 -2.22 9.83 3.20
CA GLY A 113 -2.94 10.07 1.95
C GLY A 113 -2.45 9.19 0.79
N PRO A 114 -2.15 9.79 -0.39
CA PRO A 114 -1.81 9.03 -1.59
C PRO A 114 -0.58 8.14 -1.46
N LEU A 115 0.36 8.45 -0.58
CA LEU A 115 1.53 7.60 -0.37
C LEU A 115 1.14 6.20 0.14
N ILE A 116 0.33 6.14 1.19
CA ILE A 116 -0.11 4.88 1.80
C ILE A 116 -1.27 4.23 1.03
N ASP A 117 -2.09 5.01 0.31
CA ASP A 117 -3.21 4.49 -0.46
C ASP A 117 -2.79 3.93 -1.82
N ILE A 118 -2.43 4.81 -2.76
CA ILE A 118 -2.12 4.40 -4.15
C ILE A 118 -0.63 4.18 -4.37
N GLY A 119 0.22 4.93 -3.68
CA GLY A 119 1.68 4.79 -3.74
C GLY A 119 2.15 3.41 -3.29
N THR A 120 1.47 2.82 -2.31
CA THR A 120 1.77 1.44 -1.86
C THR A 120 1.60 0.42 -2.99
N HIS A 121 0.62 0.58 -3.89
CA HIS A 121 0.45 -0.29 -5.05
C HIS A 121 1.58 -0.14 -6.06
N ALA A 122 1.97 1.10 -6.37
CA ALA A 122 3.03 1.38 -7.32
C ALA A 122 4.38 0.87 -6.79
N LEU A 123 4.66 1.12 -5.52
CA LEU A 123 5.88 0.66 -4.87
C LEU A 123 5.93 -0.87 -4.77
N ASP A 124 4.82 -1.51 -4.38
CA ASP A 124 4.72 -2.96 -4.30
C ASP A 124 5.03 -3.64 -5.64
N LEU A 125 4.39 -3.18 -6.73
CA LEU A 125 4.67 -3.69 -8.07
C LEU A 125 6.13 -3.49 -8.47
N THR A 126 6.68 -2.31 -8.21
CA THR A 126 8.07 -1.98 -8.55
C THR A 126 9.06 -2.90 -7.84
N LEU A 127 8.92 -3.06 -6.52
CA LEU A 127 9.79 -3.94 -5.73
C LEU A 127 9.64 -5.41 -6.16
N TRP A 128 8.41 -5.83 -6.49
CA TRP A 128 8.13 -7.17 -6.95
C TRP A 128 8.73 -7.46 -8.34
N MET A 129 8.60 -6.52 -9.30
CA MET A 129 9.23 -6.63 -10.62
C MET A 129 10.76 -6.73 -10.52
N MET A 130 11.36 -5.86 -9.72
CA MET A 130 12.81 -5.83 -9.48
C MET A 130 13.31 -7.01 -8.64
N ASN A 131 12.42 -7.76 -8.00
CA ASN A 131 12.76 -8.76 -6.97
C ASN A 131 13.78 -8.22 -5.93
N ASN A 132 13.60 -6.97 -5.51
CA ASN A 132 14.54 -6.26 -4.65
C ASN A 132 13.80 -5.49 -3.55
N TYR A 133 13.97 -5.90 -2.31
CA TYR A 133 13.27 -5.37 -1.13
C TYR A 133 14.26 -4.78 -0.10
N GLU A 134 15.49 -4.47 -0.52
CA GLU A 134 16.54 -4.00 0.37
C GLU A 134 16.93 -2.53 0.11
N PRO A 135 16.18 -1.55 0.66
CA PRO A 135 16.58 -0.16 0.56
C PRO A 135 17.82 0.13 1.41
N ALA A 136 18.71 0.95 0.89
CA ALA A 136 19.85 1.51 1.62
C ALA A 136 19.52 2.87 2.22
N SER A 137 18.79 3.70 1.46
CA SER A 137 18.31 5.00 1.94
C SER A 137 17.04 5.41 1.21
N VAL A 138 16.24 6.22 1.89
CA VAL A 138 15.01 6.82 1.37
C VAL A 138 15.01 8.30 1.71
N THR A 139 14.69 9.13 0.72
CA THR A 139 14.41 10.56 0.92
C THR A 139 13.14 10.92 0.18
N GLY A 140 12.42 11.92 0.66
CA GLY A 140 11.18 12.34 0.01
C GLY A 140 10.52 13.50 0.71
N SER A 141 9.42 13.95 0.11
CA SER A 141 8.60 15.04 0.63
C SER A 141 7.13 14.74 0.41
N THR A 142 6.32 15.18 1.34
CA THR A 142 4.86 15.18 1.22
C THR A 142 4.34 16.61 1.21
N TYR A 143 3.21 16.82 0.54
CA TYR A 143 2.58 18.12 0.46
C TYR A 143 1.07 18.01 0.67
N ARG A 144 0.48 19.07 1.20
CA ARG A 144 -0.96 19.27 1.32
C ARG A 144 -1.28 20.62 0.68
N LYS A 145 -1.47 20.62 -0.64
CA LYS A 145 -1.66 21.83 -1.47
C LYS A 145 -3.04 21.91 -2.12
N LEU A 146 -3.73 20.77 -2.28
CA LEU A 146 -5.07 20.71 -2.86
C LEU A 146 -6.16 20.73 -1.79
N ALA A 147 -5.88 20.26 -0.59
CA ALA A 147 -6.85 20.04 0.47
C ALA A 147 -7.70 21.28 0.80
N ASP A 148 -7.11 22.48 0.74
CA ASP A 148 -7.77 23.73 1.06
C ASP A 148 -8.50 24.37 -0.14
N GLN A 149 -8.44 23.75 -1.33
CA GLN A 149 -9.12 24.23 -2.53
C GLN A 149 -10.56 23.73 -2.56
N THR A 150 -11.50 24.63 -2.87
CA THR A 150 -12.96 24.34 -2.82
C THR A 150 -13.58 24.03 -4.18
N GLN A 151 -12.87 24.28 -5.28
CA GLN A 151 -13.36 24.04 -6.65
C GLN A 151 -12.28 23.41 -7.51
N THR A 152 -12.09 22.11 -7.36
CA THR A 152 -10.99 21.38 -7.99
C THR A 152 -11.38 20.67 -9.28
N GLY A 153 -12.69 20.54 -9.57
CA GLY A 153 -13.19 19.68 -10.64
C GLY A 153 -12.78 18.21 -10.43
N ASN A 154 -12.76 17.75 -9.17
CA ASN A 154 -12.46 16.38 -8.83
C ASN A 154 -13.47 15.41 -9.44
N ALA A 155 -12.99 14.28 -10.00
CA ALA A 155 -13.85 13.29 -10.66
C ALA A 155 -14.83 12.59 -9.71
N TRP A 156 -14.54 12.58 -8.41
CA TRP A 156 -15.31 11.90 -7.37
C TRP A 156 -16.02 12.86 -6.41
N GLY A 157 -16.26 14.09 -6.85
CA GLY A 157 -16.96 15.10 -6.09
C GLY A 157 -16.05 15.92 -5.18
N ASP A 158 -16.67 16.88 -4.50
CA ASP A 158 -15.97 17.81 -3.62
C ASP A 158 -15.70 17.19 -2.24
N TRP A 159 -14.80 17.80 -1.51
CA TRP A 159 -14.51 17.45 -0.12
C TRP A 159 -14.68 18.64 0.81
N ASP A 160 -14.81 18.38 2.10
CA ASP A 160 -14.73 19.38 3.15
C ASP A 160 -13.24 19.58 3.54
N PRO A 161 -12.66 20.78 3.28
CA PRO A 161 -11.25 21.03 3.64
C PRO A 161 -10.92 20.80 5.10
N LYS A 162 -11.90 20.95 6.00
CA LYS A 162 -11.71 20.72 7.45
C LYS A 162 -11.55 19.23 7.81
N LYS A 163 -12.03 18.34 6.95
CA LYS A 163 -11.93 16.88 7.10
C LYS A 163 -10.75 16.28 6.35
N PHE A 164 -10.11 17.06 5.49
CA PHE A 164 -8.96 16.61 4.71
C PHE A 164 -7.68 16.76 5.54
N THR A 165 -7.27 15.72 6.22
CA THR A 165 -6.16 15.77 7.20
C THR A 165 -4.88 15.10 6.72
N VAL A 166 -4.92 14.40 5.57
CA VAL A 166 -3.77 13.70 4.99
C VAL A 166 -3.00 14.58 3.99
N GLU A 167 -1.83 14.13 3.56
CA GLU A 167 -1.16 14.70 2.39
C GLU A 167 -1.95 14.42 1.11
N ASP A 168 -1.81 15.28 0.10
CA ASP A 168 -2.42 15.11 -1.23
C ASP A 168 -1.38 14.83 -2.33
N SER A 169 -0.11 14.91 -1.99
CA SER A 169 1.01 14.62 -2.88
C SER A 169 2.21 14.08 -2.11
N ALA A 170 2.91 13.11 -2.68
CA ALA A 170 4.12 12.55 -2.12
C ALA A 170 5.13 12.22 -3.22
N PHE A 171 6.41 12.50 -2.97
CA PHE A 171 7.51 12.24 -3.88
C PHE A 171 8.64 11.60 -3.11
N GLY A 172 9.27 10.59 -3.69
CA GLY A 172 10.34 9.87 -3.03
C GLY A 172 11.45 9.42 -3.97
N PHE A 173 12.63 9.30 -3.40
CA PHE A 173 13.80 8.73 -4.04
C PHE A 173 14.38 7.65 -3.14
N ILE A 174 14.46 6.43 -3.65
CA ILE A 174 14.89 5.26 -2.89
C ILE A 174 16.16 4.71 -3.52
N LYS A 175 17.22 4.62 -2.76
CA LYS A 175 18.46 3.95 -3.15
C LYS A 175 18.46 2.55 -2.58
N MET A 176 18.60 1.56 -3.44
CA MET A 176 18.65 0.15 -3.05
C MET A 176 20.10 -0.25 -2.71
N LYS A 177 20.27 -1.29 -1.89
CA LYS A 177 21.62 -1.77 -1.50
C LYS A 177 22.47 -2.25 -2.67
N ASN A 178 21.86 -2.84 -3.70
CA ASN A 178 22.56 -3.25 -4.93
C ASN A 178 22.93 -2.08 -5.87
N GLY A 179 22.63 -0.83 -5.48
CA GLY A 179 22.89 0.35 -6.27
C GLY A 179 21.73 0.83 -7.15
N ALA A 180 20.68 0.04 -7.32
CA ALA A 180 19.49 0.44 -8.07
C ALA A 180 18.78 1.64 -7.42
N THR A 181 17.98 2.34 -8.22
CA THR A 181 17.26 3.54 -7.80
C THR A 181 15.78 3.44 -8.18
N ILE A 182 14.91 3.80 -7.25
CA ILE A 182 13.47 3.92 -7.50
C ILE A 182 13.06 5.38 -7.26
N VAL A 183 12.33 5.95 -8.21
CA VAL A 183 11.63 7.24 -8.04
C VAL A 183 10.15 6.95 -7.83
N LEU A 184 9.59 7.47 -6.73
CA LEU A 184 8.19 7.34 -6.39
C LEU A 184 7.48 8.68 -6.55
N GLU A 185 6.38 8.73 -7.30
CA GLU A 185 5.55 9.91 -7.51
C GLU A 185 4.07 9.55 -7.74
#